data_da156f56fcbe60ba09dd348e64c3b454
#
_entry.id   da156f56fcbe60ba09dd348e64c3b454
#
_cell.length_a   1.000
_cell.length_b   1.000
_cell.length_c   1.000
_cell.angle_alpha   90.00
_cell.angle_beta   90.00
_cell.angle_gamma   90.00
#
_symmetry.space_group_name_H-M   'P 1'
#
loop_
_entity.id
_entity.type
_entity.pdbx_description
1 polymer ?
#
loop_
_entity_poly.entity_id
_entity_poly.type
_entity_poly.pdbx_seq_one_letter_code
_entity_poly.pdbx_strand_id
1 'polypeptide(L)'
;MRHRRKGRVLGRSPSHRKALLKNLTSALFLTERDAEYDENAPKVKGRIITTLHKAKEVRPLVEKCITIAKKSLPHAEEAKKYATQAERGTDAYKEWRKSDEWKKWAAARAPVVAAQRRVVQLIGDRQATSILFDTIAERFVDRPGGYTRILKLATPRLGDAGARAILEFVGKNDRVKRKAERPSFEDDASSQSEESAEEPVTAGAPAADSSEDDQ
;
A
#
# COMPACT_ATOMS: atom_id res chain seq x y z
N MET A 1 14.54 4.11 -11.13
CA MET A 1 15.04 5.50 -11.04
C MET A 1 16.36 5.48 -10.31
N ARG A 2 17.39 5.97 -10.94
CA ARG A 2 18.80 5.78 -10.55
C ARG A 2 19.19 6.34 -9.17
N HIS A 3 18.55 7.36 -8.66
CA HIS A 3 18.91 8.00 -7.39
C HIS A 3 17.78 8.02 -6.36
N ARG A 4 16.78 7.16 -6.48
CA ARG A 4 15.60 7.10 -5.58
C ARG A 4 14.96 8.47 -5.29
N ARG A 5 15.09 9.43 -6.20
CA ARG A 5 14.49 10.76 -6.07
C ARG A 5 12.99 10.62 -6.02
N LYS A 6 12.40 10.98 -4.89
CA LYS A 6 10.95 11.03 -4.66
C LYS A 6 10.52 12.48 -4.58
N GLY A 7 9.27 12.77 -5.01
CA GLY A 7 8.69 14.09 -4.84
C GLY A 7 9.05 15.06 -5.96
N ARG A 8 8.24 15.05 -7.03
CA ARG A 8 8.32 16.06 -8.10
C ARG A 8 7.88 17.41 -7.58
N VAL A 9 8.56 18.46 -8.00
CA VAL A 9 8.22 19.84 -7.62
C VAL A 9 6.89 20.29 -8.24
N LEU A 10 6.53 19.80 -9.42
CA LEU A 10 5.29 20.11 -10.16
C LEU A 10 5.08 21.60 -10.41
N GLY A 11 6.15 22.41 -10.44
CA GLY A 11 6.08 23.86 -10.60
C GLY A 11 5.33 24.57 -9.46
N ARG A 12 5.39 24.06 -8.22
CA ARG A 12 4.60 24.56 -7.08
C ARG A 12 5.44 24.70 -5.81
N SER A 13 5.03 25.63 -4.94
CA SER A 13 5.56 25.72 -3.58
C SER A 13 5.27 24.45 -2.77
N PRO A 14 6.01 24.15 -1.71
CA PRO A 14 5.81 22.94 -0.91
C PRO A 14 4.39 22.80 -0.33
N SER A 15 3.81 23.89 0.17
CA SER A 15 2.44 23.90 0.73
C SER A 15 1.38 23.66 -0.34
N HIS A 16 1.47 24.34 -1.47
CA HIS A 16 0.57 24.15 -2.61
C HIS A 16 0.67 22.71 -3.17
N ARG A 17 1.87 22.15 -3.22
CA ARG A 17 2.06 20.76 -3.66
C ARG A 17 1.41 19.77 -2.69
N LYS A 18 1.57 19.95 -1.37
CA LYS A 18 0.87 19.13 -0.36
C LYS A 18 -0.64 19.22 -0.51
N ALA A 19 -1.20 20.42 -0.65
CA ALA A 19 -2.62 20.63 -0.87
C ALA A 19 -3.12 19.96 -2.15
N LEU A 20 -2.38 20.07 -3.26
CA LEU A 20 -2.72 19.41 -4.52
C LEU A 20 -2.83 17.89 -4.36
N LEU A 21 -1.86 17.26 -3.68
CA LEU A 21 -1.87 15.81 -3.48
C LEU A 21 -3.03 15.38 -2.58
N LYS A 22 -3.32 16.14 -1.51
CA LYS A 22 -4.47 15.91 -0.65
C LYS A 22 -5.78 15.98 -1.43
N ASN A 23 -5.99 17.07 -2.17
CA ASN A 23 -7.22 17.29 -2.93
C ASN A 23 -7.43 16.21 -4.01
N LEU A 24 -6.38 15.80 -4.72
CA LEU A 24 -6.51 14.72 -5.72
C LEU A 24 -6.80 13.37 -5.08
N THR A 25 -6.28 13.11 -3.88
CA THR A 25 -6.59 11.88 -3.13
C THR A 25 -8.05 11.90 -2.65
N SER A 26 -8.50 13.00 -2.05
CA SER A 26 -9.91 13.18 -1.65
C SER A 26 -10.85 13.07 -2.84
N ALA A 27 -10.53 13.73 -3.96
CA ALA A 27 -11.33 13.66 -5.17
C ALA A 27 -11.48 12.22 -5.69
N LEU A 28 -10.42 11.39 -5.62
CA LEU A 28 -10.50 9.99 -6.03
C LEU A 28 -11.43 9.19 -5.10
N PHE A 29 -11.34 9.37 -3.77
CA PHE A 29 -12.20 8.66 -2.82
C PHE A 29 -13.64 9.13 -2.91
N LEU A 30 -13.88 10.42 -3.10
CA LEU A 30 -15.22 10.99 -3.27
C LEU A 30 -15.92 10.54 -4.55
N THR A 31 -15.21 9.97 -5.53
CA THR A 31 -15.88 9.37 -6.70
C THR A 31 -16.73 8.15 -6.35
N GLU A 32 -16.47 7.50 -5.22
CA GLU A 32 -17.25 6.35 -4.74
C GLU A 32 -18.46 6.78 -3.88
N ARG A 33 -18.64 8.08 -3.66
CA ARG A 33 -19.80 8.58 -2.90
C ARG A 33 -21.11 8.20 -3.57
N ASP A 34 -22.13 8.07 -2.77
CA ASP A 34 -23.48 8.04 -3.27
C ASP A 34 -23.87 9.44 -3.74
N ALA A 35 -24.18 9.58 -5.01
CA ALA A 35 -24.39 10.85 -5.69
C ALA A 35 -25.64 10.79 -6.58
N GLU A 36 -26.65 10.00 -6.16
CA GLU A 36 -27.86 9.77 -6.94
C GLU A 36 -28.62 11.08 -7.26
N TYR A 37 -28.54 12.05 -6.33
CA TYR A 37 -29.20 13.35 -6.45
C TYR A 37 -28.24 14.53 -6.67
N ASP A 38 -26.97 14.26 -6.93
CA ASP A 38 -25.95 15.30 -7.12
C ASP A 38 -25.84 15.69 -8.59
N GLU A 39 -26.00 16.98 -8.93
CA GLU A 39 -25.75 17.49 -10.28
C GLU A 39 -24.31 17.26 -10.74
N ASN A 40 -23.36 17.27 -9.80
CA ASN A 40 -21.93 17.02 -10.00
C ASN A 40 -21.53 15.58 -9.73
N ALA A 41 -22.41 14.62 -10.01
CA ALA A 41 -22.10 13.20 -9.86
C ALA A 41 -20.90 12.80 -10.73
N PRO A 42 -19.99 11.94 -10.21
CA PRO A 42 -18.88 11.46 -11.01
C PRO A 42 -19.39 10.58 -12.15
N LYS A 43 -19.01 10.89 -13.38
CA LYS A 43 -19.43 10.11 -14.57
C LYS A 43 -19.05 8.63 -14.47
N VAL A 44 -17.95 8.33 -13.81
CA VAL A 44 -17.50 6.95 -13.55
C VAL A 44 -16.89 6.89 -12.16
N LYS A 45 -17.41 6.00 -11.32
CA LYS A 45 -16.90 5.76 -9.97
C LYS A 45 -15.48 5.18 -10.01
N GLY A 46 -14.71 5.46 -8.98
CA GLY A 46 -13.37 4.89 -8.76
C GLY A 46 -12.26 5.42 -9.66
N ARG A 47 -12.46 6.53 -10.42
CA ARG A 47 -11.41 7.10 -11.27
C ARG A 47 -11.44 8.61 -11.40
N ILE A 48 -10.25 9.18 -11.58
CA ILE A 48 -10.06 10.61 -11.89
C ILE A 48 -9.14 10.76 -13.11
N ILE A 49 -9.37 11.82 -13.88
CA ILE A 49 -8.52 12.19 -15.02
C ILE A 49 -7.64 13.36 -14.61
N THR A 50 -6.31 13.19 -14.75
CA THR A 50 -5.35 14.24 -14.42
C THR A 50 -4.12 14.13 -15.32
N THR A 51 -3.09 14.97 -15.11
CA THR A 51 -1.84 14.82 -15.85
C THR A 51 -1.03 13.62 -15.33
N LEU A 52 -0.30 12.95 -16.22
CA LEU A 52 0.48 11.76 -15.91
C LEU A 52 1.44 11.98 -14.73
N HIS A 53 2.07 13.14 -14.64
CA HIS A 53 3.01 13.46 -13.57
C HIS A 53 2.30 13.57 -12.20
N LYS A 54 1.13 14.22 -12.15
CA LYS A 54 0.31 14.32 -10.94
C LYS A 54 -0.20 12.95 -10.50
N ALA A 55 -0.70 12.13 -11.44
CA ALA A 55 -1.16 10.77 -11.14
C ALA A 55 -0.05 9.91 -10.50
N LYS A 56 1.18 10.00 -11.03
CA LYS A 56 2.33 9.28 -10.47
C LYS A 56 2.71 9.72 -9.06
N GLU A 57 2.57 11.01 -8.74
CA GLU A 57 2.89 11.54 -7.39
C GLU A 57 1.77 11.30 -6.36
N VAL A 58 0.52 11.28 -6.78
CA VAL A 58 -0.63 11.02 -5.87
C VAL A 58 -0.73 9.56 -5.50
N ARG A 59 -0.41 8.65 -6.42
CA ARG A 59 -0.54 7.21 -6.24
C ARG A 59 0.01 6.68 -4.90
N PRO A 60 1.25 7.01 -4.47
CA PRO A 60 1.76 6.52 -3.20
C PRO A 60 0.95 6.97 -1.97
N LEU A 61 0.36 8.18 -2.02
CA LEU A 61 -0.48 8.69 -0.94
C LEU A 61 -1.80 7.94 -0.86
N VAL A 62 -2.46 7.72 -1.99
CA VAL A 62 -3.69 6.92 -2.10
C VAL A 62 -3.46 5.51 -1.57
N GLU A 63 -2.43 4.83 -2.06
CA GLU A 63 -2.12 3.45 -1.64
C GLU A 63 -1.79 3.35 -0.15
N LYS A 64 -1.10 4.35 0.41
CA LYS A 64 -0.83 4.43 1.84
C LYS A 64 -2.12 4.55 2.66
N CYS A 65 -3.06 5.38 2.24
CA CYS A 65 -4.35 5.55 2.92
C CYS A 65 -5.16 4.26 2.92
N ILE A 66 -5.23 3.57 1.78
CA ILE A 66 -5.91 2.26 1.66
C ILE A 66 -5.25 1.22 2.56
N THR A 67 -3.92 1.17 2.63
CA THR A 67 -3.21 0.24 3.50
C THR A 67 -3.50 0.49 4.98
N ILE A 68 -3.59 1.77 5.40
CA ILE A 68 -3.94 2.13 6.79
C ILE A 68 -5.36 1.69 7.11
N ALA A 69 -6.32 1.97 6.23
CA ALA A 69 -7.71 1.59 6.40
C ALA A 69 -7.87 0.06 6.46
N LYS A 70 -7.27 -0.67 5.51
CA LYS A 70 -7.29 -2.12 5.46
C LYS A 70 -6.77 -2.78 6.75
N LYS A 71 -5.64 -2.29 7.28
CA LYS A 71 -5.07 -2.83 8.52
C LYS A 71 -5.96 -2.65 9.75
N SER A 72 -6.90 -1.73 9.72
CA SER A 72 -7.83 -1.50 10.83
C SER A 72 -9.11 -2.34 10.75
N LEU A 73 -9.38 -3.01 9.62
CA LEU A 73 -10.60 -3.83 9.47
C LEU A 73 -10.74 -4.95 10.50
N PRO A 74 -9.71 -5.78 10.78
CA PRO A 74 -9.84 -6.83 11.78
C PRO A 74 -10.18 -6.28 13.17
N HIS A 75 -9.63 -5.13 13.56
CA HIS A 75 -9.98 -4.46 14.82
C HIS A 75 -11.41 -3.91 14.82
N ALA A 76 -11.93 -3.49 13.66
CA ALA A 76 -13.32 -3.09 13.53
C ALA A 76 -14.28 -4.28 13.70
N GLU A 77 -13.92 -5.45 13.18
CA GLU A 77 -14.68 -6.69 13.36
C GLU A 77 -14.66 -7.18 14.81
N GLU A 78 -13.51 -7.11 15.47
CA GLU A 78 -13.41 -7.39 16.91
C GLU A 78 -14.30 -6.45 17.73
N ALA A 79 -14.27 -5.15 17.44
CA ALA A 79 -15.10 -4.18 18.12
C ALA A 79 -16.61 -4.45 17.93
N LYS A 80 -17.03 -4.95 16.76
CA LYS A 80 -18.43 -5.32 16.52
C LYS A 80 -18.94 -6.41 17.47
N LYS A 81 -18.06 -7.33 17.91
CA LYS A 81 -18.42 -8.43 18.84
C LYS A 81 -18.85 -7.95 20.23
N TYR A 82 -18.30 -6.81 20.68
CA TYR A 82 -18.58 -6.23 21.99
C TYR A 82 -19.50 -5.00 21.93
N ALA A 83 -19.99 -4.65 20.73
CA ALA A 83 -20.86 -3.52 20.54
C ALA A 83 -22.27 -3.79 21.08
N THR A 84 -22.87 -2.79 21.74
CA THR A 84 -24.29 -2.85 22.14
C THR A 84 -25.18 -2.32 21.02
N GLN A 85 -26.39 -2.84 20.95
CA GLN A 85 -27.47 -2.34 20.06
C GLN A 85 -28.34 -1.28 20.76
N ALA A 86 -28.12 -1.04 22.07
CA ALA A 86 -28.90 -0.08 22.84
C ALA A 86 -28.66 1.35 22.33
N GLU A 87 -29.71 2.14 22.22
CA GLU A 87 -29.64 3.53 21.80
C GLU A 87 -28.94 4.39 22.87
N ARG A 88 -28.23 5.42 22.41
CA ARG A 88 -27.55 6.36 23.29
C ARG A 88 -28.56 7.10 24.16
N GLY A 89 -28.32 7.09 25.47
CA GLY A 89 -29.18 7.79 26.45
C GLY A 89 -30.12 6.87 27.22
N THR A 90 -30.37 5.63 26.74
CA THR A 90 -31.14 4.62 27.48
C THR A 90 -30.36 4.10 28.70
N ASP A 91 -31.08 3.55 29.67
CA ASP A 91 -30.44 2.99 30.87
C ASP A 91 -29.64 1.75 30.55
N ALA A 92 -30.08 0.92 29.62
CA ALA A 92 -29.32 -0.21 29.08
C ALA A 92 -27.96 0.23 28.49
N TYR A 93 -27.90 1.37 27.77
CA TYR A 93 -26.64 1.91 27.26
C TYR A 93 -25.73 2.39 28.40
N LYS A 94 -26.29 2.99 29.46
CA LYS A 94 -25.52 3.45 30.63
C LYS A 94 -24.93 2.27 31.41
N GLU A 95 -25.66 1.16 31.55
CA GLU A 95 -25.21 -0.07 32.17
C GLU A 95 -24.10 -0.73 31.36
N TRP A 96 -24.29 -0.88 30.04
CA TRP A 96 -23.27 -1.40 29.16
C TRP A 96 -21.98 -0.56 29.23
N ARG A 97 -22.09 0.76 29.31
CA ARG A 97 -20.92 1.65 29.41
C ARG A 97 -20.13 1.48 30.72
N LYS A 98 -20.74 0.94 31.77
CA LYS A 98 -20.09 0.60 33.04
C LYS A 98 -19.49 -0.81 33.04
N SER A 99 -19.89 -1.66 32.09
CA SER A 99 -19.49 -3.06 32.00
C SER A 99 -18.05 -3.23 31.47
N ASP A 100 -17.51 -4.45 31.67
CA ASP A 100 -16.21 -4.82 31.08
C ASP A 100 -16.27 -5.00 29.56
N GLU A 101 -17.46 -5.25 29.02
CA GLU A 101 -17.66 -5.32 27.57
C GLU A 101 -17.36 -3.98 26.89
N TRP A 102 -17.77 -2.86 27.51
CA TRP A 102 -17.42 -1.53 27.02
C TRP A 102 -15.91 -1.30 27.00
N LYS A 103 -15.18 -1.78 28.02
CA LYS A 103 -13.72 -1.66 28.07
C LYS A 103 -13.08 -2.43 26.91
N LYS A 104 -13.55 -3.66 26.67
CA LYS A 104 -13.09 -4.51 25.54
C LYS A 104 -13.42 -3.85 24.19
N TRP A 105 -14.64 -3.35 24.04
CA TRP A 105 -15.06 -2.59 22.85
C TRP A 105 -14.19 -1.36 22.63
N ALA A 106 -13.94 -0.56 23.66
CA ALA A 106 -13.13 0.64 23.56
C ALA A 106 -11.67 0.32 23.17
N ALA A 107 -11.09 -0.73 23.74
CA ALA A 107 -9.75 -1.20 23.40
C ALA A 107 -9.66 -1.67 21.94
N ALA A 108 -10.62 -2.46 21.45
CA ALA A 108 -10.68 -2.92 20.07
C ALA A 108 -10.96 -1.77 19.09
N ARG A 109 -11.77 -0.77 19.48
CA ARG A 109 -12.12 0.39 18.66
C ARG A 109 -11.00 1.42 18.56
N ALA A 110 -10.13 1.53 19.57
CA ALA A 110 -9.06 2.52 19.65
C ALA A 110 -8.13 2.51 18.40
N PRO A 111 -7.60 1.38 17.91
CA PRO A 111 -6.75 1.36 16.72
C PRO A 111 -7.51 1.79 15.45
N VAL A 112 -8.81 1.52 15.34
CA VAL A 112 -9.64 1.98 14.20
C VAL A 112 -9.73 3.50 14.20
N VAL A 113 -10.04 4.11 15.35
CA VAL A 113 -10.12 5.56 15.49
C VAL A 113 -8.75 6.22 15.24
N ALA A 114 -7.66 5.61 15.71
CA ALA A 114 -6.30 6.07 15.43
C ALA A 114 -5.99 6.05 13.93
N ALA A 115 -6.39 4.98 13.23
CA ALA A 115 -6.25 4.86 11.78
C ALA A 115 -7.05 5.94 11.04
N GLN A 116 -8.31 6.16 11.42
CA GLN A 116 -9.14 7.22 10.85
C GLN A 116 -8.53 8.61 11.06
N ARG A 117 -8.10 8.93 12.28
CA ARG A 117 -7.41 10.22 12.60
C ARG A 117 -6.15 10.38 11.75
N ARG A 118 -5.38 9.31 11.57
CA ARG A 118 -4.17 9.32 10.74
C ARG A 118 -4.48 9.62 9.28
N VAL A 119 -5.53 9.03 8.72
CA VAL A 119 -5.96 9.29 7.34
C VAL A 119 -6.48 10.71 7.20
N VAL A 120 -7.31 11.21 8.12
CA VAL A 120 -7.76 12.60 8.13
C VAL A 120 -6.57 13.57 8.16
N GLN A 121 -5.54 13.30 8.95
CA GLN A 121 -4.32 14.11 8.96
C GLN A 121 -3.61 14.14 7.59
N LEU A 122 -3.63 13.02 6.87
CA LEU A 122 -2.99 12.89 5.56
C LEU A 122 -3.78 13.56 4.44
N ILE A 123 -5.11 13.48 4.46
CA ILE A 123 -6.00 13.93 3.38
C ILE A 123 -6.64 15.28 3.71
N GLY A 124 -7.08 15.48 4.95
CA GLY A 124 -7.78 16.68 5.40
C GLY A 124 -9.30 16.66 5.19
N ASP A 125 -9.85 15.57 4.65
CA ASP A 125 -11.26 15.42 4.30
C ASP A 125 -11.88 14.26 5.08
N ARG A 126 -12.95 14.56 5.85
CA ARG A 126 -13.65 13.56 6.69
C ARG A 126 -14.57 12.67 5.85
N GLN A 127 -15.28 13.25 4.86
CA GLN A 127 -16.19 12.49 4.00
C GLN A 127 -15.42 11.46 3.16
N ALA A 128 -14.34 11.88 2.51
CA ALA A 128 -13.46 10.97 1.80
C ALA A 128 -12.88 9.87 2.69
N THR A 129 -12.62 10.19 3.98
CA THR A 129 -12.14 9.21 4.96
C THR A 129 -13.24 8.19 5.30
N SER A 130 -14.49 8.61 5.55
CA SER A 130 -15.60 7.67 5.80
C SER A 130 -15.76 6.71 4.63
N ILE A 131 -15.87 7.21 3.40
CA ILE A 131 -15.99 6.37 2.20
C ILE A 131 -14.82 5.38 2.06
N LEU A 132 -13.61 5.82 2.41
CA LEU A 132 -12.43 4.95 2.38
C LEU A 132 -12.58 3.76 3.33
N PHE A 133 -13.04 3.99 4.58
CA PHE A 133 -13.16 2.92 5.59
C PHE A 133 -14.40 2.05 5.37
N ASP A 134 -15.50 2.62 4.91
CA ASP A 134 -16.80 1.93 4.79
C ASP A 134 -16.89 1.12 3.48
N THR A 135 -16.34 1.63 2.37
CA THR A 135 -16.54 1.03 1.04
C THR A 135 -15.23 0.52 0.42
N ILE A 136 -14.20 1.38 0.37
CA ILE A 136 -12.99 1.10 -0.40
C ILE A 136 -12.10 0.06 0.29
N ALA A 137 -11.97 0.13 1.61
CA ALA A 137 -11.08 -0.75 2.36
C ALA A 137 -11.51 -2.23 2.27
N GLU A 138 -12.82 -2.50 2.34
CA GLU A 138 -13.39 -3.84 2.24
C GLU A 138 -13.10 -4.48 0.86
N ARG A 139 -13.13 -3.68 -0.20
CA ARG A 139 -12.87 -4.12 -1.57
C ARG A 139 -11.46 -4.69 -1.77
N PHE A 140 -10.50 -4.28 -0.93
CA PHE A 140 -9.08 -4.63 -1.07
C PHE A 140 -8.54 -5.55 0.03
N VAL A 141 -9.39 -6.19 0.82
CA VAL A 141 -8.97 -7.07 1.93
C VAL A 141 -7.96 -8.12 1.48
N ASP A 142 -8.23 -8.81 0.38
CA ASP A 142 -7.41 -9.91 -0.11
C ASP A 142 -6.20 -9.47 -0.93
N ARG A 143 -6.12 -8.17 -1.28
CA ARG A 143 -5.08 -7.68 -2.16
C ARG A 143 -3.87 -7.16 -1.37
N PRO A 144 -2.65 -7.70 -1.56
CA PRO A 144 -1.48 -7.33 -0.75
C PRO A 144 -0.90 -5.95 -1.08
N GLY A 145 -1.35 -5.31 -2.18
CA GLY A 145 -0.88 -3.99 -2.63
C GLY A 145 -1.23 -3.71 -4.09
N GLY A 146 -0.81 -2.53 -4.60
CA GLY A 146 -1.12 -2.13 -5.97
C GLY A 146 -2.62 -1.92 -6.18
N TYR A 147 -3.24 -1.14 -5.32
CA TYR A 147 -4.68 -0.88 -5.33
C TYR A 147 -5.11 0.04 -6.46
N THR A 148 -4.15 0.73 -7.09
CA THR A 148 -4.41 1.72 -8.13
C THR A 148 -3.62 1.43 -9.38
N ARG A 149 -4.19 1.79 -10.54
CA ARG A 149 -3.48 1.78 -11.83
C ARG A 149 -3.56 3.13 -12.52
N ILE A 150 -2.60 3.38 -13.39
CA ILE A 150 -2.51 4.60 -14.19
C ILE A 150 -2.59 4.22 -15.65
N LEU A 151 -3.63 4.66 -16.34
CA LEU A 151 -3.81 4.49 -17.78
C LEU A 151 -3.47 5.82 -18.47
N LYS A 152 -2.60 5.77 -19.47
CA LYS A 152 -2.28 6.94 -20.28
C LYS A 152 -3.39 7.17 -21.31
N LEU A 153 -3.83 8.41 -21.47
CA LEU A 153 -4.74 8.80 -22.53
C LEU A 153 -3.92 9.18 -23.78
N ALA A 154 -4.40 8.75 -24.95
CA ALA A 154 -3.79 9.08 -26.23
C ALA A 154 -3.88 10.57 -26.54
N THR A 155 -5.03 11.21 -26.21
CA THR A 155 -5.26 12.62 -26.47
C THR A 155 -4.59 13.50 -25.42
N PRO A 156 -3.65 14.38 -25.78
CA PRO A 156 -3.05 15.35 -24.87
C PRO A 156 -4.08 16.39 -24.43
N ARG A 157 -3.72 17.21 -23.43
CA ARG A 157 -4.55 18.30 -22.97
C ARG A 157 -4.49 19.44 -23.99
N LEU A 158 -5.66 20.01 -24.33
CA LEU A 158 -5.74 21.18 -25.20
C LEU A 158 -5.02 22.38 -24.53
N GLY A 159 -4.29 23.12 -25.32
CA GLY A 159 -3.55 24.32 -24.91
C GLY A 159 -2.05 24.04 -24.65
N ASP A 160 -1.70 23.13 -23.74
CA ASP A 160 -0.30 22.87 -23.38
C ASP A 160 0.23 21.49 -23.80
N ALA A 161 -0.55 20.74 -24.58
CA ALA A 161 -0.23 19.38 -25.04
C ALA A 161 0.22 18.43 -23.89
N GLY A 162 -0.16 18.70 -22.64
CA GLY A 162 0.23 17.94 -21.48
C GLY A 162 -0.33 16.52 -21.49
N ALA A 163 0.54 15.50 -21.31
CA ALA A 163 0.13 14.11 -21.26
C ALA A 163 -0.90 13.86 -20.12
N ARG A 164 -2.09 13.38 -20.47
CA ARG A 164 -3.16 13.05 -19.53
C ARG A 164 -3.12 11.59 -19.15
N ALA A 165 -3.63 11.28 -17.97
CA ALA A 165 -3.78 9.92 -17.48
C ALA A 165 -5.01 9.78 -16.60
N ILE A 166 -5.56 8.58 -16.57
CA ILE A 166 -6.58 8.13 -15.65
C ILE A 166 -5.86 7.50 -14.47
N LEU A 167 -6.15 7.93 -13.25
CA LEU A 167 -5.82 7.22 -12.03
C LEU A 167 -7.10 6.56 -11.53
N GLU A 168 -7.11 5.24 -11.41
CA GLU A 168 -8.29 4.48 -11.02
C GLU A 168 -7.97 3.38 -10.04
N PHE A 169 -9.00 2.91 -9.32
CA PHE A 169 -8.92 1.73 -8.51
C PHE A 169 -8.93 0.47 -9.38
N VAL A 170 -8.15 -0.50 -8.96
CA VAL A 170 -8.11 -1.82 -9.60
C VAL A 170 -9.38 -2.60 -9.25
N GLY A 171 -10.02 -3.24 -10.21
CA GLY A 171 -11.20 -4.06 -10.00
C GLY A 171 -10.92 -5.34 -9.21
N LYS A 172 -11.96 -5.93 -8.65
CA LYS A 172 -11.89 -7.17 -7.88
C LYS A 172 -11.29 -8.33 -8.69
N ASN A 173 -11.62 -8.40 -9.97
CA ASN A 173 -11.19 -9.46 -10.89
C ASN A 173 -9.88 -9.16 -11.63
N ASP A 174 -9.26 -8.02 -11.37
CA ASP A 174 -7.99 -7.67 -12.00
C ASP A 174 -6.85 -8.53 -11.44
N ARG A 175 -6.06 -9.10 -12.34
CA ARG A 175 -4.98 -10.03 -12.01
C ARG A 175 -3.97 -9.41 -11.04
N VAL A 176 -3.72 -10.07 -9.92
CA VAL A 176 -2.61 -9.77 -9.03
C VAL A 176 -1.32 -10.26 -9.67
N LYS A 177 -0.35 -9.37 -9.89
CA LYS A 177 1.00 -9.79 -10.28
C LYS A 177 1.61 -10.57 -9.11
N ARG A 178 1.71 -11.88 -9.24
CA ARG A 178 2.51 -12.69 -8.31
C ARG A 178 3.98 -12.31 -8.50
N LYS A 179 4.67 -12.11 -7.40
CA LYS A 179 6.12 -11.97 -7.43
C LYS A 179 6.65 -13.32 -7.85
N ALA A 180 7.44 -13.37 -8.93
CA ALA A 180 8.14 -14.60 -9.29
C ALA A 180 9.05 -14.98 -8.11
N GLU A 181 8.89 -16.17 -7.59
CA GLU A 181 9.84 -16.74 -6.67
C GLU A 181 11.15 -16.89 -7.42
N ARG A 182 12.23 -16.42 -6.84
CA ARG A 182 13.56 -16.67 -7.38
C ARG A 182 13.78 -18.18 -7.30
N PRO A 183 14.21 -18.85 -8.40
CA PRO A 183 14.60 -20.23 -8.28
C PRO A 183 15.70 -20.31 -7.21
N SER A 184 15.46 -21.08 -6.16
CA SER A 184 16.49 -21.47 -5.22
C SER A 184 17.30 -22.54 -5.94
N PHE A 185 18.54 -22.22 -6.29
CA PHE A 185 19.50 -23.25 -6.62
C PHE A 185 19.87 -23.88 -5.27
N GLU A 186 19.35 -25.06 -5.01
CA GLU A 186 19.92 -25.91 -3.98
C GLU A 186 21.32 -26.28 -4.48
N ASP A 187 22.34 -25.86 -3.74
CA ASP A 187 23.70 -26.31 -4.00
C ASP A 187 23.75 -27.83 -3.73
N ASP A 188 23.75 -28.60 -4.81
CA ASP A 188 24.08 -30.03 -4.83
C ASP A 188 25.59 -30.23 -4.50
N ALA A 189 26.03 -29.70 -3.37
CA ALA A 189 27.40 -29.82 -2.89
C ALA A 189 27.49 -30.75 -1.66
N SER A 190 26.66 -31.82 -1.60
CA SER A 190 26.76 -32.79 -0.51
C SER A 190 26.59 -34.26 -0.96
N SER A 191 27.19 -34.62 -2.11
CA SER A 191 27.26 -36.05 -2.45
C SER A 191 28.49 -36.41 -3.30
N GLN A 192 29.70 -36.02 -2.85
CA GLN A 192 30.94 -36.65 -3.29
C GLN A 192 32.05 -36.46 -2.24
N SER A 193 31.92 -37.18 -1.15
CA SER A 193 33.05 -37.45 -0.26
C SER A 193 32.79 -38.70 0.60
N GLU A 194 32.70 -39.87 -0.06
CA GLU A 194 32.96 -41.18 0.50
C GLU A 194 33.22 -42.14 -0.65
N GLU A 195 34.48 -42.24 -1.10
CA GLU A 195 35.09 -43.47 -1.59
C GLU A 195 36.52 -43.15 -2.08
N SER A 196 37.48 -43.38 -1.24
CA SER A 196 38.68 -44.13 -1.45
C SER A 196 39.75 -43.73 -0.48
N ALA A 197 39.74 -44.44 0.65
CA ALA A 197 40.95 -44.66 1.46
C ALA A 197 41.58 -45.93 0.91
N GLU A 198 42.83 -45.86 0.43
CA GLU A 198 43.85 -46.89 0.55
C GLU A 198 45.21 -46.32 0.12
N GLU A 199 46.09 -46.31 1.11
CA GLU A 199 47.56 -46.10 0.96
C GLU A 199 48.23 -47.35 0.27
N PRO A 200 49.56 -47.47 0.08
CA PRO A 200 50.66 -46.62 0.52
C PRO A 200 51.97 -46.58 -0.39
N VAL A 201 52.96 -45.82 0.14
CA VAL A 201 54.47 -45.97 0.06
C VAL A 201 55.17 -45.81 -1.29
N THR A 202 56.13 -44.95 -1.47
CA THR A 202 57.52 -44.81 -0.99
C THR A 202 58.32 -43.78 -1.79
N ALA A 203 59.13 -43.02 -1.05
CA ALA A 203 60.52 -42.67 -1.28
C ALA A 203 60.96 -41.80 -2.47
N GLY A 204 61.67 -40.72 -2.15
CA GLY A 204 62.70 -40.21 -2.99
C GLY A 204 62.82 -38.69 -3.03
N ALA A 205 63.48 -38.09 -2.06
CA ALA A 205 64.22 -36.81 -2.23
C ALA A 205 65.53 -37.13 -2.96
N PRO A 206 66.38 -36.14 -3.44
CA PRO A 206 66.51 -34.75 -3.03
C PRO A 206 66.95 -33.75 -4.15
N ALA A 207 67.06 -32.53 -3.70
CA ALA A 207 68.10 -31.54 -3.99
C ALA A 207 67.95 -30.51 -5.16
N ALA A 208 68.04 -29.29 -4.73
CA ALA A 208 68.88 -28.19 -5.17
C ALA A 208 68.59 -27.60 -6.58
N ASP A 209 68.63 -26.40 -6.85
CA ASP A 209 69.48 -25.26 -6.45
C ASP A 209 69.05 -24.03 -7.30
N SER A 210 69.22 -22.90 -6.68
CA SER A 210 69.69 -21.61 -7.19
C SER A 210 69.00 -20.86 -8.32
N SER A 211 68.77 -19.69 -8.00
CA SER A 211 69.27 -18.37 -8.38
C SER A 211 68.47 -17.57 -9.39
N GLU A 212 68.04 -16.41 -8.89
CA GLU A 212 68.49 -15.06 -9.32
C GLU A 212 68.09 -14.64 -10.73
N ASP A 213 67.43 -13.60 -10.80
CA ASP A 213 67.63 -12.18 -10.97
C ASP A 213 66.78 -11.54 -12.09
N ASP A 214 66.36 -10.34 -11.71
CA ASP A 214 66.24 -9.08 -12.46
C ASP A 214 65.50 -8.99 -13.82
N GLN A 215 64.46 -8.30 -13.85
CA GLN A 215 64.25 -6.90 -14.32
C GLN A 215 62.80 -6.50 -14.23
#